data_6fe96c819118fe6e618b225f3c22e435
#
_entry.id   6fe96c819118fe6e618b225f3c22e435
#
_cell.length_a   1.000
_cell.length_b   1.000
_cell.length_c   1.000
_cell.angle_alpha   90.00
_cell.angle_beta   90.00
_cell.angle_gamma   90.00
#
_symmetry.space_group_name_H-M   'P 1'
#
loop_
_entity.id
_entity.type
_entity.pdbx_description
1 polymer ?
#
loop_
_entity_poly.entity_id
_entity_poly.type
_entity_poly.pdbx_seq_one_letter_code
_entity_poly.pdbx_strand_id
1 'polypeptide(L)'
;MSDLRLSLLICTINDRITGVPKMLLPERPDVEYVVSFQYTDPMFLDMVPDVLRTRTDVRFFPFLGAGLSANRNNALRHCSTALAIIADDDARYTDDDLTAVIRLAEEHPEVDIFCLEATTQQGKPFKSYADHAFAYADAPRGTYFTSFEIVVRTDAALPAFDTRFGLGAEFLSCGEEEIFLYQSHRTGLHVHFFPQHLCTVPSRETTGSRFAADTKVRRSKGAVLYMIHGVCGALARMTLTAFRHRPRQDAAKVWRDMFDGMRYILTTPLNEGVGDEIPLDFQPIDILKLP
;
A
#
# COMPACT_ATOMS: atom_id res chain seq x y z
N MET A 1 7.25 27.07 12.82
CA MET A 1 7.74 25.78 12.28
C MET A 1 6.73 24.75 12.71
N SER A 2 6.34 23.85 11.85
CA SER A 2 5.46 22.74 12.20
C SER A 2 6.10 21.87 13.26
N ASP A 3 5.32 21.41 14.25
CA ASP A 3 5.76 20.38 15.21
C ASP A 3 5.59 18.96 14.62
N LEU A 4 4.92 18.85 13.45
CA LEU A 4 4.73 17.58 12.76
C LEU A 4 6.00 17.17 12.02
N ARG A 5 6.45 15.94 12.27
CA ARG A 5 7.53 15.28 11.54
C ARG A 5 6.96 14.23 10.61
N LEU A 6 7.65 14.02 9.50
CA LEU A 6 7.24 13.12 8.42
C LEU A 6 8.29 12.04 8.17
N SER A 7 7.89 10.79 8.10
CA SER A 7 8.72 9.68 7.63
C SER A 7 8.37 9.29 6.20
N LEU A 8 9.37 9.06 5.35
CA LEU A 8 9.20 8.29 4.13
C LEU A 8 9.51 6.82 4.43
N LEU A 9 8.50 5.95 4.35
CA LEU A 9 8.63 4.52 4.60
C LEU A 9 8.99 3.82 3.30
N ILE A 10 10.28 3.66 3.03
CA ILE A 10 10.80 3.10 1.79
C ILE A 10 10.93 1.59 1.93
N CYS A 11 10.09 0.86 1.18
CA CYS A 11 10.10 -0.59 1.13
C CYS A 11 10.87 -1.07 -0.10
N THR A 12 11.96 -1.81 0.10
CA THR A 12 12.81 -2.30 -0.98
C THR A 12 13.24 -3.74 -0.76
N ILE A 13 13.72 -4.42 -1.80
CA ILE A 13 14.12 -5.82 -1.75
C ILE A 13 15.35 -6.09 -2.64
N ASN A 14 16.29 -6.90 -2.14
CA ASN A 14 17.45 -7.41 -2.87
C ASN A 14 18.28 -6.28 -3.53
N ASP A 15 18.60 -6.42 -4.81
CA ASP A 15 19.41 -5.48 -5.59
C ASP A 15 18.74 -4.09 -5.78
N ARG A 16 17.42 -3.98 -5.60
CA ARG A 16 16.72 -2.70 -5.67
C ARG A 16 17.19 -1.68 -4.63
N ILE A 17 17.80 -2.15 -3.52
CA ILE A 17 18.40 -1.29 -2.48
C ILE A 17 19.38 -0.26 -3.06
N THR A 18 20.07 -0.60 -4.15
CA THR A 18 21.03 0.29 -4.83
C THR A 18 20.38 1.54 -5.43
N GLY A 19 19.07 1.52 -5.65
CA GLY A 19 18.29 2.64 -6.17
C GLY A 19 17.81 3.63 -5.11
N VAL A 20 17.71 3.21 -3.86
CA VAL A 20 17.14 3.99 -2.75
C VAL A 20 17.84 5.34 -2.51
N PRO A 21 19.18 5.47 -2.64
CA PRO A 21 19.84 6.78 -2.49
C PRO A 21 19.28 7.90 -3.39
N LYS A 22 18.67 7.56 -4.52
CA LYS A 22 18.05 8.53 -5.44
C LYS A 22 16.75 9.11 -4.91
N MET A 23 16.19 8.56 -3.84
CA MET A 23 14.98 9.07 -3.17
C MET A 23 15.32 10.08 -2.07
N LEU A 24 16.56 10.06 -1.59
CA LEU A 24 16.97 10.89 -0.47
C LEU A 24 17.16 12.34 -0.94
N LEU A 25 16.36 13.24 -0.38
CA LEU A 25 16.51 14.69 -0.56
C LEU A 25 17.62 15.23 0.37
N PRO A 26 18.02 16.50 0.26
CA PRO A 26 18.86 17.14 1.27
C PRO A 26 18.28 16.96 2.68
N GLU A 27 19.15 16.81 3.67
CA GLU A 27 18.71 16.62 5.06
C GLU A 27 17.89 17.83 5.54
N ARG A 28 16.79 17.54 6.21
CA ARG A 28 15.92 18.56 6.84
C ARG A 28 15.38 18.02 8.18
N PRO A 29 15.19 18.89 9.19
CA PRO A 29 14.93 18.47 10.57
C PRO A 29 13.54 17.84 10.79
N ASP A 30 12.59 18.09 9.89
CA ASP A 30 11.21 17.64 9.95
C ASP A 30 10.92 16.39 9.10
N VAL A 31 11.93 15.82 8.42
CA VAL A 31 11.80 14.63 7.58
C VAL A 31 12.84 13.58 7.96
N GLU A 32 12.40 12.33 8.06
CA GLU A 32 13.28 11.15 8.18
C GLU A 32 12.92 10.08 7.15
N TYR A 33 13.83 9.17 6.90
CA TYR A 33 13.67 8.03 6.00
C TYR A 33 13.75 6.74 6.79
N VAL A 34 12.69 5.93 6.74
CA VAL A 34 12.68 4.57 7.28
C VAL A 34 12.83 3.61 6.12
N VAL A 35 14.02 3.02 5.97
CA VAL A 35 14.30 2.07 4.89
C VAL A 35 14.12 0.65 5.43
N SER A 36 13.03 0.01 5.04
CA SER A 36 12.76 -1.41 5.33
C SER A 36 13.26 -2.25 4.16
N PHE A 37 14.36 -2.97 4.41
CA PHE A 37 15.08 -3.71 3.40
C PHE A 37 14.89 -5.21 3.56
N GLN A 38 14.11 -5.82 2.67
CA GLN A 38 14.03 -7.28 2.55
C GLN A 38 15.17 -7.83 1.71
N TYR A 39 15.70 -8.96 2.13
CA TYR A 39 16.66 -9.71 1.31
C TYR A 39 16.34 -11.19 1.36
N THR A 40 16.50 -11.89 0.23
CA THR A 40 16.25 -13.33 0.11
C THR A 40 17.54 -14.14 0.21
N ASP A 41 18.70 -13.49 0.10
CA ASP A 41 20.02 -14.05 0.24
C ASP A 41 20.93 -13.03 0.95
N PRO A 42 21.77 -13.45 1.92
CA PRO A 42 22.71 -12.57 2.62
C PRO A 42 23.65 -11.78 1.70
N MET A 43 23.95 -12.25 0.49
CA MET A 43 24.78 -11.52 -0.48
C MET A 43 24.26 -10.12 -0.81
N PHE A 44 22.94 -9.89 -0.70
CA PHE A 44 22.36 -8.58 -0.96
C PHE A 44 22.69 -7.55 0.13
N LEU A 45 23.14 -7.96 1.31
CA LEU A 45 23.62 -7.05 2.36
C LEU A 45 24.88 -6.29 1.94
N ASP A 46 25.70 -6.90 1.09
CA ASP A 46 26.93 -6.27 0.54
C ASP A 46 26.61 -5.20 -0.51
N MET A 47 25.40 -5.20 -1.05
CA MET A 47 24.93 -4.22 -2.03
C MET A 47 24.35 -2.94 -1.39
N VAL A 48 24.24 -2.89 -0.06
CA VAL A 48 23.63 -1.74 0.65
C VAL A 48 24.55 -0.53 0.55
N PRO A 49 24.11 0.58 -0.07
CA PRO A 49 24.91 1.79 -0.20
C PRO A 49 25.25 2.39 1.17
N ASP A 50 26.50 2.83 1.36
CA ASP A 50 27.01 3.39 2.62
C ASP A 50 26.17 4.59 3.11
N VAL A 51 25.65 5.39 2.19
CA VAL A 51 24.81 6.55 2.53
C VAL A 51 23.59 6.18 3.37
N LEU A 52 23.03 4.98 3.18
CA LEU A 52 21.87 4.49 3.98
C LEU A 52 22.26 4.12 5.42
N ARG A 53 23.57 3.95 5.70
CA ARG A 53 24.10 3.63 7.02
C ARG A 53 24.70 4.84 7.72
N THR A 54 25.05 5.88 6.97
CA THR A 54 25.81 7.03 7.48
C THR A 54 25.01 8.30 7.65
N ARG A 55 23.92 8.48 6.90
CA ARG A 55 23.03 9.66 7.05
C ARG A 55 22.27 9.59 8.37
N THR A 56 22.18 10.71 9.05
CA THR A 56 21.57 10.82 10.38
C THR A 56 20.05 10.81 10.35
N ASP A 57 19.46 11.17 9.22
CA ASP A 57 18.01 11.17 8.95
C ASP A 57 17.53 9.85 8.32
N VAL A 58 18.41 8.84 8.13
CA VAL A 58 18.06 7.52 7.60
C VAL A 58 18.11 6.48 8.72
N ARG A 59 17.01 5.78 8.90
CA ARG A 59 16.91 4.61 9.78
C ARG A 59 16.77 3.36 8.91
N PHE A 60 17.72 2.44 9.03
CA PHE A 60 17.84 1.28 8.14
C PHE A 60 17.54 -0.02 8.88
N PHE A 61 16.58 -0.80 8.38
CA PHE A 61 16.07 -2.03 8.99
C PHE A 61 16.09 -3.19 7.99
N PRO A 62 17.19 -3.96 7.93
CA PRO A 62 17.27 -5.14 7.09
C PRO A 62 16.60 -6.35 7.76
N PHE A 63 15.90 -7.19 6.98
CA PHE A 63 15.39 -8.48 7.45
C PHE A 63 15.27 -9.51 6.33
N LEU A 64 15.49 -10.78 6.69
CA LEU A 64 15.40 -11.90 5.75
C LEU A 64 13.93 -12.20 5.42
N GLY A 65 13.60 -12.31 4.13
CA GLY A 65 12.26 -12.65 3.68
C GLY A 65 11.85 -12.00 2.37
N ALA A 66 10.60 -12.22 2.00
CA ALA A 66 9.96 -11.61 0.84
C ALA A 66 8.49 -11.32 1.16
N GLY A 67 7.90 -10.35 0.47
CA GLY A 67 6.51 -9.97 0.61
C GLY A 67 6.35 -8.50 0.95
N LEU A 68 5.75 -7.75 0.01
CA LEU A 68 5.63 -6.29 0.10
C LEU A 68 4.80 -5.84 1.30
N SER A 69 3.69 -6.54 1.60
CA SER A 69 2.85 -6.24 2.77
C SER A 69 3.61 -6.40 4.08
N ALA A 70 4.41 -7.48 4.22
CA ALA A 70 5.27 -7.68 5.39
C ALA A 70 6.35 -6.59 5.49
N ASN A 71 6.88 -6.13 4.36
CA ASN A 71 7.86 -5.05 4.29
C ASN A 71 7.27 -3.72 4.75
N ARG A 72 6.06 -3.38 4.29
CA ARG A 72 5.33 -2.18 4.72
C ARG A 72 4.98 -2.22 6.21
N ASN A 73 4.55 -3.36 6.71
CA ASN A 73 4.30 -3.54 8.16
C ASN A 73 5.57 -3.33 8.97
N ASN A 74 6.71 -3.85 8.49
CA ASN A 74 7.99 -3.62 9.16
C ASN A 74 8.39 -2.14 9.14
N ALA A 75 8.20 -1.43 8.03
CA ALA A 75 8.48 0.00 7.94
C ALA A 75 7.58 0.82 8.90
N LEU A 76 6.27 0.55 8.93
CA LEU A 76 5.32 1.20 9.85
C LEU A 76 5.70 0.97 11.32
N ARG A 77 6.11 -0.25 11.68
CA ARG A 77 6.56 -0.59 13.05
C ARG A 77 7.74 0.26 13.51
N HIS A 78 8.62 0.60 12.59
CA HIS A 78 9.82 1.37 12.87
C HIS A 78 9.66 2.88 12.66
N CYS A 79 8.48 3.34 12.24
CA CYS A 79 8.17 4.75 12.13
C CYS A 79 8.08 5.41 13.53
N SER A 80 8.67 6.60 13.67
CA SER A 80 8.68 7.35 14.93
C SER A 80 8.11 8.76 14.82
N THR A 81 7.69 9.16 13.63
CA THR A 81 7.11 10.48 13.36
C THR A 81 5.60 10.43 13.35
N ALA A 82 4.95 11.59 13.49
CA ALA A 82 3.48 11.69 13.52
C ALA A 82 2.82 11.39 12.16
N LEU A 83 3.56 11.57 11.06
CA LEU A 83 3.10 11.31 9.69
C LEU A 83 4.04 10.34 8.98
N ALA A 84 3.48 9.50 8.10
CA ALA A 84 4.27 8.59 7.27
C ALA A 84 3.70 8.49 5.85
N ILE A 85 4.56 8.58 4.85
CA ILE A 85 4.27 8.25 3.45
C ILE A 85 4.62 6.79 3.21
N ILE A 86 3.71 6.01 2.63
CA ILE A 86 4.00 4.63 2.19
C ILE A 86 4.70 4.70 0.83
N ALA A 87 6.03 4.69 0.82
CA ALA A 87 6.81 4.96 -0.37
C ALA A 87 7.28 3.66 -1.07
N ASP A 88 7.11 3.61 -2.39
CA ASP A 88 7.79 2.60 -3.22
C ASP A 88 9.22 3.09 -3.54
N ASP A 89 10.18 2.18 -3.68
CA ASP A 89 11.62 2.49 -3.83
C ASP A 89 12.01 3.15 -5.17
N ASP A 90 11.04 3.36 -6.06
CA ASP A 90 11.21 4.06 -7.33
C ASP A 90 10.39 5.36 -7.45
N ALA A 91 9.61 5.73 -6.44
CA ALA A 91 8.93 7.02 -6.37
C ALA A 91 9.93 8.17 -6.15
N ARG A 92 9.56 9.37 -6.56
CA ARG A 92 10.37 10.59 -6.39
C ARG A 92 9.51 11.68 -5.79
N TYR A 93 10.05 12.33 -4.80
CA TYR A 93 9.46 13.42 -4.05
C TYR A 93 10.29 14.68 -4.24
N THR A 94 9.69 15.85 -4.01
CA THR A 94 10.39 17.13 -3.89
C THR A 94 10.21 17.69 -2.48
N ASP A 95 11.03 18.65 -2.07
CA ASP A 95 10.87 19.33 -0.79
C ASP A 95 9.52 20.06 -0.70
N ASP A 96 9.02 20.57 -1.82
CA ASP A 96 7.71 21.21 -1.89
C ASP A 96 6.57 20.22 -1.66
N ASP A 97 6.67 19.00 -2.22
CA ASP A 97 5.69 17.93 -2.00
C ASP A 97 5.61 17.58 -0.51
N LEU A 98 6.77 17.35 0.13
CA LEU A 98 6.82 16.99 1.55
C LEU A 98 6.28 18.11 2.45
N THR A 99 6.61 19.35 2.13
CA THR A 99 6.12 20.54 2.86
C THR A 99 4.60 20.67 2.69
N ALA A 100 4.09 20.43 1.49
CA ALA A 100 2.65 20.50 1.21
C ALA A 100 1.86 19.39 1.95
N VAL A 101 2.43 18.19 2.10
CA VAL A 101 1.84 17.09 2.88
C VAL A 101 1.76 17.46 4.36
N ILE A 102 2.84 17.98 4.95
CA ILE A 102 2.85 18.39 6.36
C ILE A 102 1.78 19.46 6.60
N ARG A 103 1.71 20.48 5.74
CA ARG A 103 0.71 21.55 5.83
C ARG A 103 -0.72 21.01 5.69
N LEU A 104 -0.97 20.11 4.72
CA LEU A 104 -2.29 19.49 4.54
C LEU A 104 -2.72 18.74 5.80
N ALA A 105 -1.80 18.03 6.43
CA ALA A 105 -2.09 17.32 7.67
C ALA A 105 -2.34 18.25 8.86
N GLU A 106 -1.72 19.43 8.89
CA GLU A 106 -2.01 20.47 9.89
C GLU A 106 -3.39 21.10 9.69
N GLU A 107 -3.77 21.35 8.43
CA GLU A 107 -5.07 21.92 8.04
C GLU A 107 -6.23 20.94 8.30
N HIS A 108 -5.94 19.61 8.32
CA HIS A 108 -6.93 18.54 8.50
C HIS A 108 -6.56 17.60 9.65
N PRO A 109 -6.57 18.06 10.90
CA PRO A 109 -6.20 17.23 12.06
C PRO A 109 -7.16 16.07 12.32
N GLU A 110 -8.38 16.11 11.76
CA GLU A 110 -9.39 15.05 11.85
C GLU A 110 -9.14 13.87 10.90
N VAL A 111 -8.25 14.02 9.91
CA VAL A 111 -7.99 12.99 8.90
C VAL A 111 -6.86 12.09 9.35
N ASP A 112 -7.11 10.78 9.37
CA ASP A 112 -6.14 9.75 9.75
C ASP A 112 -5.31 9.26 8.58
N ILE A 113 -5.93 9.16 7.38
CA ILE A 113 -5.29 8.67 6.16
C ILE A 113 -5.64 9.60 5.00
N PHE A 114 -4.59 10.11 4.36
CA PHE A 114 -4.68 10.97 3.18
C PHE A 114 -4.35 10.16 1.95
N CYS A 115 -5.23 10.16 0.96
CA CYS A 115 -4.99 9.65 -0.38
C CYS A 115 -4.74 10.85 -1.30
N LEU A 116 -3.62 10.86 -2.02
CA LEU A 116 -3.15 12.00 -2.78
C LEU A 116 -2.92 11.62 -4.26
N GLU A 117 -2.43 12.57 -5.06
CA GLU A 117 -2.17 12.38 -6.47
C GLU A 117 -0.71 12.06 -6.75
N ALA A 118 -0.48 11.25 -7.78
CA ALA A 118 0.83 11.03 -8.34
C ALA A 118 0.89 11.42 -9.83
N THR A 119 2.08 11.77 -10.29
CA THR A 119 2.36 11.97 -11.71
C THR A 119 3.38 10.96 -12.22
N THR A 120 3.45 10.79 -13.53
CA THR A 120 4.52 10.03 -14.18
C THR A 120 5.69 10.95 -14.50
N GLN A 121 6.88 10.39 -14.76
CA GLN A 121 8.06 11.14 -15.21
C GLN A 121 7.82 11.99 -16.48
N GLN A 122 6.75 11.70 -17.24
CA GLN A 122 6.34 12.50 -18.38
C GLN A 122 5.44 13.69 -18.00
N GLY A 123 5.23 13.95 -16.70
CA GLY A 123 4.40 15.03 -16.18
C GLY A 123 2.89 14.81 -16.34
N LYS A 124 2.46 13.58 -16.63
CA LYS A 124 1.03 13.24 -16.77
C LYS A 124 0.51 12.68 -15.45
N PRO A 125 -0.76 12.95 -15.07
CA PRO A 125 -1.36 12.28 -13.93
C PRO A 125 -1.20 10.76 -14.03
N PHE A 126 -0.90 10.08 -12.92
CA PHE A 126 -0.73 8.63 -12.89
C PHE A 126 -2.01 7.92 -13.34
N LYS A 127 -3.17 8.42 -12.92
CA LYS A 127 -4.51 7.98 -13.34
C LYS A 127 -5.45 9.19 -13.43
N SER A 128 -6.72 8.97 -13.73
CA SER A 128 -7.72 10.03 -13.61
C SER A 128 -8.09 10.19 -12.15
N TYR A 129 -7.90 11.36 -11.61
CA TYR A 129 -8.29 11.76 -10.27
C TYR A 129 -9.55 12.61 -10.30
N ALA A 130 -10.27 12.70 -9.18
CA ALA A 130 -11.32 13.69 -9.00
C ALA A 130 -10.68 15.08 -8.82
N ASP A 131 -11.41 16.12 -9.17
CA ASP A 131 -10.98 17.52 -9.06
C ASP A 131 -11.34 18.15 -7.70
N HIS A 132 -11.89 17.37 -6.78
CA HIS A 132 -12.32 17.78 -5.45
C HIS A 132 -12.00 16.73 -4.40
N ALA A 133 -11.85 17.17 -3.15
CA ALA A 133 -11.65 16.28 -2.01
C ALA A 133 -12.94 15.51 -1.67
N PHE A 134 -12.80 14.28 -1.19
CA PHE A 134 -13.90 13.44 -0.75
C PHE A 134 -13.50 12.48 0.36
N ALA A 135 -14.44 12.10 1.20
CA ALA A 135 -14.26 10.99 2.15
C ALA A 135 -14.32 9.64 1.41
N TYR A 136 -13.60 8.65 1.89
CA TYR A 136 -13.52 7.31 1.26
C TYR A 136 -14.90 6.67 1.01
N ALA A 137 -15.85 6.92 1.91
CA ALA A 137 -17.23 6.44 1.76
C ALA A 137 -17.95 7.03 0.53
N ASP A 138 -17.57 8.24 0.12
CA ASP A 138 -18.16 8.99 -0.98
C ASP A 138 -17.35 8.86 -2.28
N ALA A 139 -16.35 7.96 -2.29
CA ALA A 139 -15.44 7.80 -3.42
C ALA A 139 -16.19 7.55 -4.74
N PRO A 140 -15.85 8.27 -5.82
CA PRO A 140 -16.39 8.02 -7.15
C PRO A 140 -16.19 6.57 -7.58
N ARG A 141 -17.14 6.04 -8.34
CA ARG A 141 -17.07 4.65 -8.77
C ARG A 141 -15.81 4.35 -9.58
N GLY A 142 -15.04 3.36 -9.16
CA GLY A 142 -13.79 2.94 -9.81
C GLY A 142 -12.55 3.62 -9.24
N THR A 143 -12.70 4.44 -8.20
CA THR A 143 -11.55 4.97 -7.45
C THR A 143 -10.75 3.82 -6.83
N TYR A 144 -9.44 3.94 -6.90
CA TYR A 144 -8.48 3.09 -6.21
C TYR A 144 -7.24 3.92 -5.87
N PHE A 145 -6.47 3.49 -4.89
CA PHE A 145 -5.22 4.12 -4.52
C PHE A 145 -4.11 3.06 -4.44
N THR A 146 -2.90 3.47 -4.79
CA THR A 146 -1.67 2.68 -4.67
C THR A 146 -0.89 3.17 -3.44
N SER A 147 0.06 2.39 -2.96
CA SER A 147 0.84 2.71 -1.75
C SER A 147 1.44 4.11 -1.77
N PHE A 148 2.11 4.46 -2.85
CA PHE A 148 2.80 5.75 -2.99
C PHE A 148 1.87 6.98 -3.05
N GLU A 149 0.55 6.77 -3.02
CA GLU A 149 -0.48 7.82 -2.92
C GLU A 149 -1.01 7.97 -1.49
N ILE A 150 -0.50 7.18 -0.53
CA ILE A 150 -1.05 7.07 0.84
C ILE A 150 -0.11 7.71 1.85
N VAL A 151 -0.66 8.62 2.64
CA VAL A 151 -0.04 9.21 3.83
C VAL A 151 -0.90 8.86 5.04
N VAL A 152 -0.28 8.45 6.13
CA VAL A 152 -0.99 8.03 7.34
C VAL A 152 -0.53 8.81 8.57
N ARG A 153 -1.43 9.03 9.53
CA ARG A 153 -1.06 9.38 10.90
C ARG A 153 -0.66 8.11 11.64
N THR A 154 0.51 8.13 12.24
CA THR A 154 1.09 6.93 12.88
C THR A 154 0.57 6.70 14.30
N ASP A 155 -0.06 7.69 14.91
CA ASP A 155 -0.77 7.59 16.18
C ASP A 155 -2.22 7.08 16.05
N ALA A 156 -2.73 6.99 14.81
CA ALA A 156 -4.01 6.35 14.54
C ALA A 156 -3.90 4.81 14.69
N ALA A 157 -4.99 4.16 15.06
CA ALA A 157 -5.06 2.70 15.19
C ALA A 157 -5.11 2.03 13.79
N LEU A 158 -4.03 2.14 13.03
CA LEU A 158 -3.92 1.62 11.67
C LEU A 158 -4.01 0.09 11.65
N PRO A 159 -4.75 -0.52 10.72
CA PRO A 159 -4.65 -1.95 10.49
C PRO A 159 -3.28 -2.29 9.88
N ALA A 160 -2.82 -3.51 10.09
CA ALA A 160 -1.67 -4.02 9.34
C ALA A 160 -2.05 -4.31 7.88
N PHE A 161 -1.10 -4.19 6.96
CA PHE A 161 -1.26 -4.75 5.62
C PHE A 161 -1.40 -6.26 5.70
N ASP A 162 -2.41 -6.81 5.05
CA ASP A 162 -2.64 -8.26 5.01
C ASP A 162 -1.54 -8.97 4.20
N THR A 163 -0.71 -9.75 4.87
CA THR A 163 0.48 -10.40 4.29
C THR A 163 0.15 -11.50 3.30
N ARG A 164 -1.11 -11.91 3.18
CA ARG A 164 -1.57 -12.84 2.13
C ARG A 164 -1.61 -12.18 0.75
N PHE A 165 -1.58 -10.82 0.70
CA PHE A 165 -1.62 -10.00 -0.51
C PHE A 165 -0.28 -9.31 -0.78
N GLY A 166 -0.10 -8.89 -2.03
CA GLY A 166 1.00 -8.06 -2.46
C GLY A 166 2.09 -8.81 -3.22
N LEU A 167 3.01 -8.06 -3.80
CA LEU A 167 4.16 -8.63 -4.50
C LEU A 167 4.99 -9.50 -3.54
N GLY A 168 5.36 -10.68 -4.02
CA GLY A 168 6.09 -11.67 -3.20
C GLY A 168 5.18 -12.60 -2.39
N ALA A 169 3.88 -12.34 -2.28
CA ALA A 169 2.94 -13.28 -1.70
C ALA A 169 2.75 -14.51 -2.60
N GLU A 170 2.53 -15.66 -1.97
CA GLU A 170 2.47 -16.94 -2.68
C GLU A 170 1.30 -17.00 -3.65
N PHE A 171 0.12 -16.53 -3.26
CA PHE A 171 -1.13 -16.77 -3.98
C PHE A 171 -1.81 -15.52 -4.52
N LEU A 172 -1.73 -14.37 -3.83
CA LEU A 172 -2.38 -13.11 -4.16
C LEU A 172 -1.33 -12.00 -4.36
N SER A 173 -1.18 -11.50 -5.58
CA SER A 173 -0.07 -10.62 -5.96
C SER A 173 -0.35 -9.11 -5.85
N CYS A 174 -1.57 -8.71 -5.46
CA CYS A 174 -1.98 -7.30 -5.32
C CYS A 174 -3.26 -7.18 -4.51
N GLY A 175 -3.67 -5.93 -4.22
CA GLY A 175 -4.92 -5.61 -3.53
C GLY A 175 -4.73 -5.29 -2.04
N GLU A 176 -3.50 -5.28 -1.57
CA GLU A 176 -3.16 -4.98 -0.19
C GLU A 176 -3.57 -3.56 0.22
N GLU A 177 -3.40 -2.57 -0.65
CA GLU A 177 -3.80 -1.19 -0.39
C GLU A 177 -5.34 -1.05 -0.34
N GLU A 178 -6.04 -1.74 -1.25
CA GLU A 178 -7.50 -1.75 -1.32
C GLU A 178 -8.09 -2.31 -0.02
N ILE A 179 -7.49 -3.38 0.52
CA ILE A 179 -7.87 -3.99 1.80
C ILE A 179 -7.49 -3.10 2.98
N PHE A 180 -6.28 -2.54 3.00
CA PHE A 180 -5.81 -1.64 4.05
C PHE A 180 -6.75 -0.44 4.21
N LEU A 181 -7.07 0.27 3.13
CA LEU A 181 -7.97 1.42 3.17
C LEU A 181 -9.40 1.03 3.55
N TYR A 182 -9.91 -0.10 3.04
CA TYR A 182 -11.21 -0.61 3.42
C TYR A 182 -11.31 -0.95 4.91
N GLN A 183 -10.30 -1.65 5.45
CA GLN A 183 -10.25 -1.98 6.87
C GLN A 183 -10.13 -0.72 7.74
N SER A 184 -9.27 0.21 7.37
CA SER A 184 -9.12 1.50 8.06
C SER A 184 -10.45 2.24 8.14
N HIS A 185 -11.18 2.34 7.02
CA HIS A 185 -12.51 2.95 7.02
C HIS A 185 -13.50 2.17 7.89
N ARG A 186 -13.47 0.83 7.87
CA ARG A 186 -14.39 -0.02 8.65
C ARG A 186 -14.13 0.05 10.16
N THR A 187 -12.91 0.35 10.58
CA THR A 187 -12.56 0.56 11.99
C THR A 187 -12.82 1.98 12.47
N GLY A 188 -13.36 2.84 11.61
CA GLY A 188 -13.75 4.21 11.95
C GLY A 188 -12.70 5.27 11.70
N LEU A 189 -11.58 4.92 11.03
CA LEU A 189 -10.59 5.92 10.65
C LEU A 189 -11.12 6.82 9.53
N HIS A 190 -10.77 8.09 9.59
CA HIS A 190 -11.11 9.09 8.60
C HIS A 190 -10.13 9.02 7.43
N VAL A 191 -10.55 8.35 6.37
CA VAL A 191 -9.79 8.22 5.11
C VAL A 191 -10.33 9.20 4.09
N HIS A 192 -9.48 10.12 3.60
CA HIS A 192 -9.88 11.18 2.66
C HIS A 192 -8.94 11.26 1.47
N PHE A 193 -9.51 11.58 0.31
CA PHE A 193 -8.74 11.98 -0.86
C PHE A 193 -8.67 13.50 -0.95
N PHE A 194 -7.50 14.02 -1.32
CA PHE A 194 -7.29 15.43 -1.65
C PHE A 194 -6.60 15.52 -3.02
N PRO A 195 -7.04 16.45 -3.91
CA PRO A 195 -6.44 16.68 -5.23
C PRO A 195 -5.12 17.48 -5.07
N GLN A 196 -4.15 16.85 -4.41
CA GLN A 196 -2.82 17.40 -4.16
C GLN A 196 -1.75 16.42 -4.63
N HIS A 197 -0.75 16.94 -5.34
CA HIS A 197 0.40 16.15 -5.79
C HIS A 197 1.25 15.69 -4.60
N LEU A 198 1.68 14.44 -4.63
CA LEU A 198 2.55 13.82 -3.63
C LEU A 198 3.89 13.38 -4.21
N CYS A 199 3.87 12.69 -5.37
CA CYS A 199 5.08 12.11 -5.91
C CYS A 199 5.04 11.89 -7.43
N THR A 200 6.21 11.64 -7.99
CA THR A 200 6.38 11.22 -9.37
C THR A 200 6.87 9.78 -9.43
N VAL A 201 6.23 8.95 -10.27
CA VAL A 201 6.55 7.54 -10.48
C VAL A 201 7.03 7.25 -11.89
N PRO A 202 7.79 6.15 -12.13
CA PRO A 202 8.35 5.86 -13.45
C PRO A 202 7.30 5.66 -14.54
N SER A 203 6.22 4.93 -14.24
CA SER A 203 5.20 4.56 -15.22
C SER A 203 3.80 4.45 -14.61
N ARG A 204 2.79 4.28 -15.47
CA ARG A 204 1.40 4.01 -15.07
C ARG A 204 1.09 2.53 -14.82
N GLU A 205 2.08 1.67 -14.93
CA GLU A 205 1.86 0.23 -14.76
C GLU A 205 1.70 -0.12 -13.28
N THR A 206 0.64 -0.86 -12.98
CA THR A 206 0.41 -1.46 -11.67
C THR A 206 0.34 -2.98 -11.82
N THR A 207 0.55 -3.71 -10.74
CA THR A 207 0.35 -5.17 -10.74
C THR A 207 -1.08 -5.51 -11.18
N GLY A 208 -2.07 -4.74 -10.73
CA GLY A 208 -3.49 -4.92 -11.07
C GLY A 208 -3.79 -4.79 -12.57
N SER A 209 -2.99 -4.03 -13.33
CA SER A 209 -3.16 -3.87 -14.78
C SER A 209 -2.94 -5.19 -15.54
N ARG A 210 -2.26 -6.17 -14.94
CA ARG A 210 -1.99 -7.50 -15.50
C ARG A 210 -3.15 -8.49 -15.37
N PHE A 211 -4.35 -8.04 -14.97
CA PHE A 211 -5.53 -8.90 -14.76
C PHE A 211 -5.79 -9.86 -15.94
N ALA A 212 -5.62 -9.41 -17.16
CA ALA A 212 -5.81 -10.24 -18.35
C ALA A 212 -4.82 -11.41 -18.42
N ALA A 213 -3.55 -11.16 -18.09
CA ALA A 213 -2.46 -12.12 -18.29
C ALA A 213 -2.14 -12.96 -17.05
N ASP A 214 -2.43 -12.44 -15.85
CA ASP A 214 -1.93 -13.01 -14.59
C ASP A 214 -3.05 -13.63 -13.75
N THR A 215 -2.91 -14.93 -13.48
CA THR A 215 -3.82 -15.70 -12.63
C THR A 215 -3.79 -15.21 -11.17
N LYS A 216 -2.62 -14.81 -10.63
CA LYS A 216 -2.53 -14.32 -9.26
C LYS A 216 -3.29 -13.00 -9.10
N VAL A 217 -3.25 -12.12 -10.11
CA VAL A 217 -4.02 -10.86 -10.12
C VAL A 217 -5.53 -11.15 -10.15
N ARG A 218 -5.98 -12.14 -10.94
CA ARG A 218 -7.40 -12.54 -10.93
C ARG A 218 -7.83 -13.13 -9.59
N ARG A 219 -6.99 -13.96 -8.96
CA ARG A 219 -7.21 -14.47 -7.60
C ARG A 219 -7.30 -13.33 -6.60
N SER A 220 -6.36 -12.38 -6.64
CA SER A 220 -6.36 -11.19 -5.79
C SER A 220 -7.68 -10.43 -5.92
N LYS A 221 -8.16 -10.21 -7.14
CA LYS A 221 -9.46 -9.54 -7.36
C LYS A 221 -10.62 -10.29 -6.71
N GLY A 222 -10.65 -11.61 -6.80
CA GLY A 222 -11.67 -12.43 -6.14
C GLY A 222 -11.62 -12.35 -4.63
N ALA A 223 -10.41 -12.39 -4.06
CA ALA A 223 -10.17 -12.24 -2.63
C ALA A 223 -10.63 -10.86 -2.12
N VAL A 224 -10.25 -9.78 -2.81
CA VAL A 224 -10.67 -8.40 -2.49
C VAL A 224 -12.18 -8.25 -2.57
N LEU A 225 -12.82 -8.76 -3.61
CA LEU A 225 -14.28 -8.72 -3.74
C LEU A 225 -14.98 -9.42 -2.57
N TYR A 226 -14.43 -10.52 -2.10
CA TYR A 226 -14.96 -11.22 -0.94
C TYR A 226 -14.79 -10.40 0.36
N MET A 227 -13.61 -9.89 0.62
CA MET A 227 -13.33 -9.14 1.84
C MET A 227 -14.16 -7.86 1.95
N ILE A 228 -14.45 -7.20 0.82
CA ILE A 228 -15.23 -5.96 0.80
C ILE A 228 -16.74 -6.22 0.78
N HIS A 229 -17.22 -7.26 0.08
CA HIS A 229 -18.64 -7.42 -0.22
C HIS A 229 -19.28 -8.70 0.34
N GLY A 230 -18.51 -9.53 1.07
CA GLY A 230 -18.97 -10.84 1.54
C GLY A 230 -19.23 -11.83 0.39
N VAL A 231 -19.71 -13.02 0.73
CA VAL A 231 -19.86 -14.12 -0.23
C VAL A 231 -20.81 -13.77 -1.38
N CYS A 232 -22.04 -13.35 -1.08
CA CYS A 232 -23.05 -13.07 -2.11
C CYS A 232 -22.63 -11.92 -3.03
N GLY A 233 -22.10 -10.84 -2.44
CA GLY A 233 -21.62 -9.67 -3.18
C GLY A 233 -20.42 -9.99 -4.06
N ALA A 234 -19.50 -10.84 -3.59
CA ALA A 234 -18.37 -11.30 -4.36
C ALA A 234 -18.78 -12.15 -5.56
N LEU A 235 -19.62 -13.17 -5.34
CA LEU A 235 -20.10 -14.06 -6.41
C LEU A 235 -20.79 -13.29 -7.54
N ALA A 236 -21.66 -12.33 -7.20
CA ALA A 236 -22.33 -11.48 -8.19
C ALA A 236 -21.31 -10.65 -9.00
N ARG A 237 -20.33 -10.03 -8.33
CA ARG A 237 -19.31 -9.19 -8.99
C ARG A 237 -18.30 -10.01 -9.80
N MET A 238 -17.92 -11.18 -9.34
CA MET A 238 -17.08 -12.13 -10.10
C MET A 238 -17.77 -12.52 -11.40
N THR A 239 -19.05 -12.86 -11.34
CA THR A 239 -19.84 -13.23 -12.52
C THR A 239 -19.87 -12.07 -13.52
N LEU A 240 -20.19 -10.85 -13.04
CA LEU A 240 -20.21 -9.66 -13.89
C LEU A 240 -18.83 -9.37 -14.52
N THR A 241 -17.75 -9.52 -13.74
CA THR A 241 -16.38 -9.31 -14.20
C THR A 241 -16.01 -10.33 -15.26
N ALA A 242 -16.29 -11.61 -15.05
CA ALA A 242 -16.02 -12.67 -16.02
C ALA A 242 -16.77 -12.42 -17.35
N PHE A 243 -18.02 -12.01 -17.29
CA PHE A 243 -18.79 -11.64 -18.50
C PHE A 243 -18.20 -10.45 -19.25
N ARG A 244 -17.75 -9.39 -18.56
CA ARG A 244 -17.11 -8.23 -19.19
C ARG A 244 -15.82 -8.58 -19.93
N HIS A 245 -15.09 -9.57 -19.43
CA HIS A 245 -13.84 -10.01 -20.06
C HIS A 245 -14.04 -11.11 -21.13
N ARG A 246 -15.24 -11.67 -21.29
CA ARG A 246 -15.57 -12.76 -22.23
C ARG A 246 -15.07 -12.55 -23.67
N PRO A 247 -15.12 -11.36 -24.26
CA PRO A 247 -14.64 -11.18 -25.62
C PRO A 247 -13.15 -11.43 -25.82
N ARG A 248 -12.37 -11.38 -24.74
CA ARG A 248 -10.89 -11.45 -24.76
C ARG A 248 -10.34 -12.64 -23.98
N GLN A 249 -11.16 -13.31 -23.17
CA GLN A 249 -10.72 -14.35 -22.25
C GLN A 249 -11.82 -15.40 -22.05
N ASP A 250 -11.39 -16.62 -21.64
CA ASP A 250 -12.33 -17.63 -21.16
C ASP A 250 -12.97 -17.15 -19.83
N ALA A 251 -14.24 -16.79 -19.91
CA ALA A 251 -15.01 -16.32 -18.76
C ALA A 251 -15.08 -17.33 -17.62
N ALA A 252 -15.13 -18.63 -17.95
CA ALA A 252 -15.16 -19.69 -16.92
C ALA A 252 -13.82 -19.76 -16.17
N LYS A 253 -12.70 -19.58 -16.88
CA LYS A 253 -11.38 -19.52 -16.26
C LYS A 253 -11.22 -18.29 -15.39
N VAL A 254 -11.60 -17.10 -15.89
CA VAL A 254 -11.56 -15.85 -15.12
C VAL A 254 -12.38 -15.97 -13.85
N TRP A 255 -13.59 -16.53 -13.95
CA TRP A 255 -14.46 -16.72 -12.79
C TRP A 255 -13.84 -17.70 -11.77
N ARG A 256 -13.30 -18.83 -12.25
CA ARG A 256 -12.65 -19.85 -11.41
C ARG A 256 -11.43 -19.26 -10.68
N ASP A 257 -10.56 -18.54 -11.38
CA ASP A 257 -9.39 -17.91 -10.78
C ASP A 257 -9.80 -16.94 -9.64
N MET A 258 -10.84 -16.11 -9.84
CA MET A 258 -11.36 -15.23 -8.80
C MET A 258 -11.97 -16.02 -7.63
N PHE A 259 -12.70 -17.10 -7.90
CA PHE A 259 -13.29 -17.95 -6.88
C PHE A 259 -12.20 -18.65 -6.03
N ASP A 260 -11.11 -19.08 -6.65
CA ASP A 260 -9.95 -19.65 -5.94
C ASP A 260 -9.33 -18.63 -4.98
N GLY A 261 -9.26 -17.36 -5.36
CA GLY A 261 -8.81 -16.28 -4.47
C GLY A 261 -9.74 -16.06 -3.27
N MET A 262 -11.05 -16.04 -3.50
CA MET A 262 -12.03 -15.99 -2.41
C MET A 262 -11.87 -17.17 -1.46
N ARG A 263 -11.79 -18.41 -2.00
CA ARG A 263 -11.63 -19.62 -1.22
C ARG A 263 -10.33 -19.61 -0.40
N TYR A 264 -9.24 -19.10 -0.98
CA TYR A 264 -7.97 -18.97 -0.29
C TYR A 264 -8.10 -18.11 0.99
N ILE A 265 -8.76 -16.97 0.91
CA ILE A 265 -8.99 -16.11 2.10
C ILE A 265 -9.84 -16.83 3.15
N LEU A 266 -10.86 -17.58 2.74
CA LEU A 266 -11.72 -18.34 3.64
C LEU A 266 -10.99 -19.46 4.39
N THR A 267 -9.96 -20.06 3.78
CA THR A 267 -9.29 -21.27 4.31
C THR A 267 -7.89 -20.99 4.86
N THR A 268 -7.32 -19.82 4.58
CA THR A 268 -5.96 -19.48 5.00
C THR A 268 -6.03 -18.41 6.09
N PRO A 269 -5.68 -18.73 7.34
CA PRO A 269 -5.59 -17.73 8.41
C PRO A 269 -4.57 -16.67 8.03
N LEU A 270 -4.73 -15.47 8.60
CA LEU A 270 -3.64 -14.50 8.60
C LEU A 270 -2.45 -15.14 9.32
N ASN A 271 -1.35 -15.31 8.61
CA ASN A 271 -0.10 -15.59 9.29
C ASN A 271 0.27 -14.30 10.02
N GLU A 272 0.23 -14.31 11.33
CA GLU A 272 0.90 -13.34 12.17
C GLU A 272 2.39 -13.46 11.83
N GLY A 273 2.84 -12.61 10.87
CA GLY A 273 4.10 -12.82 10.15
C GLY A 273 5.29 -12.56 11.03
N VAL A 274 6.11 -13.55 11.14
CA VAL A 274 7.57 -13.53 11.38
C VAL A 274 8.10 -12.23 11.98
N GLY A 275 8.32 -12.26 13.30
CA GLY A 275 8.97 -11.20 14.09
C GLY A 275 8.20 -11.01 15.37
N ASP A 276 8.66 -11.68 16.43
CA ASP A 276 8.11 -11.63 17.77
C ASP A 276 7.75 -10.22 18.21
N GLU A 277 6.57 -10.13 18.87
CA GLU A 277 6.07 -9.01 19.67
C GLU A 277 5.49 -7.81 18.92
N ILE A 278 4.32 -8.00 18.28
CA ILE A 278 3.28 -6.96 18.32
C ILE A 278 1.98 -7.60 18.81
N PRO A 279 1.44 -7.19 19.94
CA PRO A 279 0.03 -7.32 20.21
C PRO A 279 -0.70 -6.19 19.45
N LEU A 280 -0.81 -6.28 18.16
CA LEU A 280 -1.96 -5.71 17.51
C LEU A 280 -3.08 -6.71 17.81
N ASP A 281 -4.02 -6.33 18.69
CA ASP A 281 -5.31 -6.99 18.88
C ASP A 281 -6.09 -6.98 17.55
N PHE A 282 -5.54 -7.66 16.56
CA PHE A 282 -6.21 -7.93 15.30
C PHE A 282 -7.15 -9.11 15.56
N GLN A 283 -8.31 -8.80 16.16
CA GLN A 283 -9.45 -9.69 16.06
C GLN A 283 -9.88 -9.65 14.58
N PRO A 284 -9.82 -10.77 13.84
CA PRO A 284 -10.46 -10.84 12.54
C PRO A 284 -11.92 -10.44 12.77
N ILE A 285 -12.35 -9.35 12.14
CA ILE A 285 -13.76 -8.95 12.20
C ILE A 285 -14.53 -10.13 11.63
N ASP A 286 -15.27 -10.81 12.49
CA ASP A 286 -16.13 -11.92 12.10
C ASP A 286 -17.28 -11.33 11.25
N ILE A 287 -17.02 -11.27 9.94
CA ILE A 287 -17.92 -10.68 8.94
C ILE A 287 -19.31 -11.35 8.96
N LEU A 288 -19.40 -12.53 9.59
CA LEU A 288 -20.67 -13.24 9.79
C LEU A 288 -21.54 -12.66 10.91
N LYS A 289 -21.01 -11.71 11.72
CA LYS A 289 -21.70 -11.09 12.86
C LYS A 289 -22.04 -9.62 12.67
N LEU A 290 -21.86 -9.08 11.47
CA LEU A 290 -22.33 -7.71 11.19
C LEU A 290 -23.79 -7.74 10.76
N PRO A 291 -24.63 -6.83 11.31
CA PRO A 291 -26.06 -6.75 11.00
C PRO A 291 -26.35 -6.43 9.54
#